data_1e978d3b23655b36b1dde12a92b3ef47
#
_entry.id   1e978d3b23655b36b1dde12a92b3ef47
#
_cell.length_a   1.000
_cell.length_b   1.000
_cell.length_c   1.000
_cell.angle_alpha   90.00
_cell.angle_beta   90.00
_cell.angle_gamma   90.00
#
_symmetry.space_group_name_H-M   'P 1'
#
loop_
_entity.id
_entity.type
_entity.pdbx_description
1 polymer ?
#
loop_
_entity_poly.entity_id
_entity_poly.type
_entity_poly.pdbx_seq_one_letter_code
_entity_poly.pdbx_strand_id
1 'polypeptide(L)'
;MKDFFRHNGILILIAAILLALVTAVVSMLFGGVADPLSNLVGIVTTPVRNGITAVTNWAEEKYNDAFELEQMKEELAGLKQRNAELEAQAREAEAALQENERLRNLLELQPKEWSCDKAAAMVTARSTSNWESTLTIGKGSAAGIAVDDCVVDEYWNLVGVVAEVGENWATVRTLVDSDTEMGGQLARTGGAAILEGDFALMGEGRLKLTYLPENSELIAGDLVTTSGRGGVYPAGLVAGHVEEVLSLIHISEPTRLQLIS
;
A
#
# COMPACT_ATOMS: atom_id res chain seq x y z
N MET A 1 -52.77 0.70 39.65
CA MET A 1 -51.87 1.87 39.44
C MET A 1 -50.77 1.62 38.40
N LYS A 2 -50.30 0.39 38.18
CA LYS A 2 -49.24 0.12 37.17
C LYS A 2 -49.69 0.29 35.71
N ASP A 3 -50.95 0.03 35.39
CA ASP A 3 -51.44 0.10 34.01
C ASP A 3 -51.76 1.51 33.54
N PHE A 4 -52.03 2.46 34.47
CA PHE A 4 -52.26 3.86 34.16
C PHE A 4 -50.98 4.54 33.69
N PHE A 5 -49.82 4.21 34.27
CA PHE A 5 -48.52 4.75 33.86
C PHE A 5 -48.03 4.20 32.51
N ARG A 6 -48.45 3.00 32.15
CA ARG A 6 -47.99 2.35 30.90
C ARG A 6 -48.72 2.87 29.66
N HIS A 7 -50.00 3.35 29.82
CA HIS A 7 -50.77 3.85 28.66
C HIS A 7 -50.67 5.37 28.49
N ASN A 8 -50.41 6.12 29.56
CA ASN A 8 -50.34 7.58 29.54
C ASN A 8 -48.95 8.14 29.83
N GLY A 9 -47.89 7.34 29.73
CA GLY A 9 -46.52 7.77 30.03
C GLY A 9 -46.09 8.99 29.20
N ILE A 10 -46.49 9.03 27.93
CA ILE A 10 -46.21 10.15 27.01
C ILE A 10 -46.97 11.41 27.46
N LEU A 11 -48.23 11.29 27.87
CA LEU A 11 -49.06 12.39 28.38
C LEU A 11 -48.50 12.98 29.68
N ILE A 12 -47.99 12.14 30.58
CA ILE A 12 -47.35 12.57 31.84
C ILE A 12 -46.06 13.29 31.55
N LEU A 13 -45.28 12.81 30.59
CA LEU A 13 -44.03 13.44 30.17
C LEU A 13 -44.26 14.79 29.51
N ILE A 14 -45.28 14.91 28.65
CA ILE A 14 -45.70 16.18 28.04
C ILE A 14 -46.19 17.15 29.12
N ALA A 15 -46.99 16.70 30.08
CA ALA A 15 -47.49 17.51 31.18
C ALA A 15 -46.35 18.02 32.07
N ALA A 16 -45.34 17.19 32.36
CA ALA A 16 -44.16 17.57 33.12
C ALA A 16 -43.31 18.62 32.40
N ILE A 17 -43.11 18.48 31.08
CA ILE A 17 -42.40 19.46 30.24
C ILE A 17 -43.16 20.78 30.19
N LEU A 18 -44.47 20.74 30.05
CA LEU A 18 -45.33 21.94 30.02
C LEU A 18 -45.32 22.67 31.36
N LEU A 19 -45.34 21.95 32.49
CA LEU A 19 -45.23 22.51 33.83
C LEU A 19 -43.87 23.14 34.05
N ALA A 20 -42.78 22.52 33.59
CA ALA A 20 -41.43 23.07 33.68
C ALA A 20 -41.29 24.36 32.83
N LEU A 21 -41.93 24.39 31.66
CA LEU A 21 -41.92 25.55 30.78
C LEU A 21 -42.72 26.72 31.36
N VAL A 22 -43.86 26.44 31.96
CA VAL A 22 -44.70 27.44 32.69
C VAL A 22 -43.94 28.01 33.90
N THR A 23 -43.26 27.18 34.67
CA THR A 23 -42.47 27.63 35.82
C THR A 23 -41.25 28.48 35.37
N ALA A 24 -40.59 28.17 34.26
CA ALA A 24 -39.52 28.96 33.69
C ALA A 24 -40.03 30.31 33.21
N VAL A 25 -41.18 30.37 32.53
CA VAL A 25 -41.77 31.63 32.04
C VAL A 25 -42.23 32.53 33.21
N VAL A 26 -42.85 31.93 34.23
CA VAL A 26 -43.23 32.66 35.45
C VAL A 26 -42.04 33.20 36.20
N SER A 27 -40.95 32.44 36.30
CA SER A 27 -39.67 32.88 36.88
C SER A 27 -39.04 34.03 36.09
N MET A 28 -39.22 34.06 34.78
CA MET A 28 -38.71 35.12 33.92
C MET A 28 -39.54 36.41 33.99
N LEU A 29 -40.85 36.29 34.17
CA LEU A 29 -41.77 37.42 34.27
C LEU A 29 -41.81 38.09 35.65
N PHE A 30 -41.54 37.33 36.72
CA PHE A 30 -41.54 37.81 38.11
C PHE A 30 -40.12 37.97 38.69
N GLY A 31 -39.11 38.11 37.85
CA GLY A 31 -37.72 38.29 38.25
C GLY A 31 -37.51 39.49 39.11
N GLY A 32 -37.40 39.26 40.43
CA GLY A 32 -37.04 40.36 41.34
C GLY A 32 -37.31 40.17 42.84
N VAL A 33 -37.43 38.97 43.35
CA VAL A 33 -37.43 38.79 44.83
C VAL A 33 -36.52 37.63 45.22
N ALA A 34 -35.46 38.01 45.93
CA ALA A 34 -34.45 37.09 46.42
C ALA A 34 -35.00 36.04 47.41
N ASP A 35 -34.63 34.82 47.15
CA ASP A 35 -34.02 33.93 48.13
C ASP A 35 -34.72 32.95 49.03
N PRO A 36 -35.91 32.41 48.83
CA PRO A 36 -35.99 30.99 49.22
C PRO A 36 -36.28 30.01 48.09
N LEU A 37 -36.59 30.49 46.89
CA LEU A 37 -36.97 29.63 45.75
C LEU A 37 -35.77 29.12 44.94
N SER A 38 -34.58 29.74 45.06
CA SER A 38 -33.39 29.34 44.34
C SER A 38 -32.92 27.92 44.68
N ASN A 39 -33.09 27.48 45.92
CA ASN A 39 -32.80 26.11 46.36
C ASN A 39 -33.78 25.07 45.81
N LEU A 40 -35.04 25.42 45.62
CA LEU A 40 -36.05 24.52 45.04
C LEU A 40 -35.91 24.40 43.54
N VAL A 41 -35.50 25.46 42.84
CA VAL A 41 -35.21 25.42 41.41
C VAL A 41 -33.99 24.50 41.15
N GLY A 42 -32.96 24.56 42.00
CA GLY A 42 -31.77 23.73 41.91
C GLY A 42 -32.08 22.24 42.09
N ILE A 43 -33.05 21.89 42.98
CA ILE A 43 -33.43 20.49 43.24
C ILE A 43 -34.20 19.88 42.06
N VAL A 44 -34.96 20.67 41.30
CA VAL A 44 -35.76 20.20 40.17
C VAL A 44 -34.97 20.29 38.86
N THR A 45 -34.13 21.29 38.65
CA THR A 45 -33.37 21.48 37.41
C THR A 45 -32.19 20.55 37.31
N THR A 46 -31.56 20.15 38.42
CA THR A 46 -30.40 19.23 38.40
C THR A 46 -30.75 17.81 37.86
N PRO A 47 -31.80 17.14 38.32
CA PRO A 47 -32.18 15.84 37.80
C PRO A 47 -32.69 15.89 36.35
N VAL A 48 -33.36 17.01 35.97
CA VAL A 48 -33.82 17.19 34.57
C VAL A 48 -32.63 17.40 33.63
N ARG A 49 -31.66 18.23 34.03
CA ARG A 49 -30.44 18.43 33.27
C ARG A 49 -29.64 17.13 33.13
N ASN A 50 -29.46 16.39 34.20
CA ASN A 50 -28.75 15.10 34.18
C ASN A 50 -29.51 14.03 33.35
N GLY A 51 -30.85 14.05 33.39
CA GLY A 51 -31.69 13.18 32.56
C GLY A 51 -31.57 13.49 31.09
N ILE A 52 -31.56 14.78 30.69
CA ILE A 52 -31.38 15.18 29.31
C ILE A 52 -29.96 14.78 28.81
N THR A 53 -28.94 15.05 29.62
CA THR A 53 -27.56 14.66 29.27
C THR A 53 -27.38 13.14 29.13
N ALA A 54 -28.04 12.36 29.99
CA ALA A 54 -28.02 10.91 29.90
C ALA A 54 -28.72 10.38 28.63
N VAL A 55 -29.82 11.02 28.23
CA VAL A 55 -30.55 10.64 26.99
C VAL A 55 -29.80 11.06 25.76
N THR A 56 -29.17 12.23 25.75
CA THR A 56 -28.33 12.68 24.60
C THR A 56 -27.10 11.81 24.46
N ASN A 57 -26.38 11.49 25.52
CA ASN A 57 -25.21 10.60 25.46
C ASN A 57 -25.61 9.19 25.02
N TRP A 58 -26.72 8.66 25.53
CA TRP A 58 -27.23 7.36 25.09
C TRP A 58 -27.65 7.38 23.61
N ALA A 59 -28.27 8.45 23.14
CA ALA A 59 -28.64 8.59 21.73
C ALA A 59 -27.42 8.73 20.81
N GLU A 60 -26.42 9.50 21.22
CA GLU A 60 -25.15 9.64 20.51
C GLU A 60 -24.39 8.33 20.45
N GLU A 61 -24.30 7.61 21.57
CA GLU A 61 -23.68 6.29 21.64
C GLU A 61 -24.37 5.29 20.69
N LYS A 62 -25.69 5.25 20.70
CA LYS A 62 -26.45 4.35 19.82
C LYS A 62 -26.39 4.75 18.36
N TYR A 63 -26.29 6.04 18.07
CA TYR A 63 -26.12 6.53 16.69
C TYR A 63 -24.72 6.22 16.16
N ASN A 64 -23.70 6.43 16.98
CA ASN A 64 -22.31 6.10 16.63
C ASN A 64 -22.14 4.59 16.43
N ASP A 65 -22.65 3.77 17.35
CA ASP A 65 -22.63 2.30 17.23
C ASP A 65 -23.29 1.83 15.92
N ALA A 66 -24.44 2.42 15.55
CA ALA A 66 -25.14 2.08 14.32
C ALA A 66 -24.37 2.50 13.07
N PHE A 67 -23.74 3.68 13.11
CA PHE A 67 -22.92 4.21 12.01
C PHE A 67 -21.63 3.43 11.81
N GLU A 68 -20.92 3.12 12.91
CA GLU A 68 -19.73 2.25 12.86
C GLU A 68 -20.07 0.85 12.33
N LEU A 69 -21.22 0.30 12.73
CA LEU A 69 -21.66 -1.01 12.26
C LEU A 69 -21.98 -1.00 10.75
N GLU A 70 -22.50 0.10 10.23
CA GLU A 70 -22.78 0.27 8.79
C GLU A 70 -21.47 0.40 7.99
N GLN A 71 -20.53 1.23 8.46
CA GLN A 71 -19.19 1.35 7.86
C GLN A 71 -18.45 0.01 7.87
N MET A 72 -18.49 -0.70 8.99
CA MET A 72 -17.84 -2.00 9.12
C MET A 72 -18.46 -3.06 8.18
N LYS A 73 -19.78 -2.99 7.94
CA LYS A 73 -20.45 -3.86 6.95
C LYS A 73 -20.04 -3.51 5.51
N GLU A 74 -19.94 -2.22 5.18
CA GLU A 74 -19.48 -1.79 3.86
C GLU A 74 -18.04 -2.19 3.60
N GLU A 75 -17.15 -1.99 4.58
CA GLU A 75 -15.76 -2.43 4.50
C GLU A 75 -15.64 -3.95 4.35
N LEU A 76 -16.42 -4.70 5.14
CA LEU A 76 -16.46 -6.15 5.05
C LEU A 76 -17.00 -6.64 3.69
N ALA A 77 -18.00 -5.94 3.14
CA ALA A 77 -18.50 -6.24 1.79
C ALA A 77 -17.44 -5.94 0.73
N GLY A 78 -16.74 -4.80 0.83
CA GLY A 78 -15.64 -4.44 -0.06
C GLY A 78 -14.46 -5.42 0.01
N LEU A 79 -14.07 -5.83 1.22
CA LEU A 79 -13.04 -6.84 1.42
C LEU A 79 -13.43 -8.21 0.86
N LYS A 80 -14.68 -8.62 1.04
CA LYS A 80 -15.19 -9.88 0.46
C LYS A 80 -15.18 -9.85 -1.07
N GLN A 81 -15.59 -8.74 -1.67
CA GLN A 81 -15.56 -8.57 -3.11
C GLN A 81 -14.11 -8.63 -3.62
N ARG A 82 -13.20 -7.91 -2.98
CA ARG A 82 -11.78 -7.90 -3.34
C ARG A 82 -11.14 -9.28 -3.19
N ASN A 83 -11.53 -10.01 -2.14
CA ASN A 83 -11.06 -11.39 -1.94
C ASN A 83 -11.55 -12.31 -3.06
N ALA A 84 -12.82 -12.20 -3.45
CA ALA A 84 -13.37 -12.96 -4.57
C ALA A 84 -12.71 -12.62 -5.92
N GLU A 85 -12.37 -11.35 -6.15
CA GLU A 85 -11.62 -10.91 -7.34
C GLU A 85 -10.20 -11.48 -7.35
N LEU A 86 -9.49 -11.41 -6.21
CA LEU A 86 -8.14 -11.99 -6.07
C LEU A 86 -8.14 -13.51 -6.23
N GLU A 87 -9.13 -14.19 -5.67
CA GLU A 87 -9.30 -15.65 -5.87
C GLU A 87 -9.59 -16.00 -7.34
N ALA A 88 -10.35 -15.17 -8.04
CA ALA A 88 -10.59 -15.37 -9.47
C ALA A 88 -9.31 -15.20 -10.29
N GLN A 89 -8.53 -14.14 -10.00
CA GLN A 89 -7.23 -13.91 -10.63
C GLN A 89 -6.23 -15.02 -10.32
N ALA A 90 -6.20 -15.49 -9.08
CA ALA A 90 -5.33 -16.61 -8.67
C ALA A 90 -5.67 -17.90 -9.45
N ARG A 91 -6.96 -18.23 -9.62
CA ARG A 91 -7.37 -19.39 -10.42
C ARG A 91 -7.01 -19.25 -11.90
N GLU A 92 -7.16 -18.05 -12.46
CA GLU A 92 -6.77 -17.76 -13.85
C GLU A 92 -5.25 -17.89 -14.05
N ALA A 93 -4.46 -17.35 -13.11
CA ALA A 93 -3.02 -17.47 -13.11
C ALA A 93 -2.57 -18.94 -12.99
N GLU A 94 -3.21 -19.71 -12.11
CA GLU A 94 -2.91 -21.13 -11.94
C GLU A 94 -3.24 -21.92 -13.22
N ALA A 95 -4.36 -21.65 -13.86
CA ALA A 95 -4.72 -22.26 -15.14
C ALA A 95 -3.71 -21.92 -16.25
N ALA A 96 -3.25 -20.66 -16.30
CA ALA A 96 -2.22 -20.22 -17.26
C ALA A 96 -0.86 -20.90 -17.00
N LEU A 97 -0.48 -21.10 -15.73
CA LEU A 97 0.75 -21.82 -15.36
C LEU A 97 0.66 -23.29 -15.79
N GLN A 98 -0.45 -23.97 -15.52
CA GLN A 98 -0.66 -25.36 -15.93
C GLN A 98 -0.62 -25.53 -17.45
N GLU A 99 -1.25 -24.60 -18.17
CA GLU A 99 -1.20 -24.61 -19.63
C GLU A 99 0.22 -24.35 -20.16
N ASN A 100 0.95 -23.43 -19.52
CA ASN A 100 2.36 -23.16 -19.86
C ASN A 100 3.25 -24.38 -19.63
N GLU A 101 3.07 -25.10 -18.51
CA GLU A 101 3.76 -26.37 -18.24
C GLU A 101 3.39 -27.43 -19.29
N ARG A 102 2.11 -27.54 -19.62
CA ARG A 102 1.65 -28.49 -20.65
C ARG A 102 2.29 -28.20 -22.01
N LEU A 103 2.31 -26.91 -22.42
CA LEU A 103 2.92 -26.46 -23.66
C LEU A 103 4.42 -26.69 -23.68
N ARG A 104 5.13 -26.46 -22.58
CA ARG A 104 6.56 -26.74 -22.44
C ARG A 104 6.85 -28.24 -22.58
N ASN A 105 6.06 -29.08 -21.93
CA ASN A 105 6.21 -30.53 -22.03
C ASN A 105 5.96 -31.01 -23.45
N LEU A 106 4.96 -30.45 -24.17
CA LEU A 106 4.71 -30.76 -25.57
C LEU A 106 5.84 -30.34 -26.51
N LEU A 107 6.51 -29.23 -26.17
CA LEU A 107 7.65 -28.70 -26.95
C LEU A 107 9.01 -29.24 -26.48
N GLU A 108 9.01 -30.17 -25.51
CA GLU A 108 10.24 -30.71 -24.88
C GLU A 108 11.17 -29.62 -24.31
N LEU A 109 10.58 -28.47 -23.93
CA LEU A 109 11.33 -27.37 -23.32
C LEU A 109 11.58 -27.66 -21.83
N GLN A 110 12.83 -27.50 -21.41
CA GLN A 110 13.17 -27.66 -20.00
C GLN A 110 12.42 -26.62 -19.13
N PRO A 111 11.99 -27.02 -17.91
CA PRO A 111 11.41 -26.06 -16.97
C PRO A 111 12.37 -24.91 -16.71
N LYS A 112 11.84 -23.68 -16.68
CA LYS A 112 12.60 -22.51 -16.26
C LYS A 112 12.69 -22.50 -14.73
N GLU A 113 13.32 -23.51 -14.15
CA GLU A 113 13.70 -23.46 -12.73
C GLU A 113 15.04 -22.78 -12.61
N TRP A 114 15.09 -21.76 -11.82
CA TRP A 114 16.37 -21.17 -11.43
C TRP A 114 17.00 -22.13 -10.41
N SER A 115 17.79 -23.06 -10.91
CA SER A 115 18.66 -23.89 -10.08
C SER A 115 19.82 -23.02 -9.62
N CYS A 116 19.57 -22.15 -8.64
CA CYS A 116 20.59 -21.32 -8.00
C CYS A 116 20.63 -21.59 -6.50
N ASP A 117 21.82 -21.66 -5.95
CA ASP A 117 22.02 -21.66 -4.52
C ASP A 117 21.65 -20.29 -3.97
N LYS A 118 20.98 -20.26 -2.81
CA LYS A 118 20.46 -19.04 -2.18
C LYS A 118 21.07 -18.85 -0.82
N ALA A 119 21.57 -17.65 -0.55
CA ALA A 119 22.06 -17.26 0.75
C ALA A 119 21.30 -16.05 1.28
N ALA A 120 20.53 -16.19 2.36
CA ALA A 120 19.90 -15.05 3.02
C ALA A 120 20.96 -14.23 3.76
N ALA A 121 21.02 -12.92 3.53
CA ALA A 121 21.95 -12.01 4.17
C ALA A 121 21.22 -10.80 4.76
N MET A 122 21.77 -10.20 5.80
CA MET A 122 21.28 -8.93 6.36
C MET A 122 22.03 -7.77 5.76
N VAL A 123 21.34 -6.69 5.44
CA VAL A 123 21.98 -5.41 5.11
C VAL A 123 22.57 -4.81 6.37
N THR A 124 23.89 -4.59 6.38
CA THR A 124 24.64 -4.07 7.53
C THR A 124 24.96 -2.59 7.40
N ALA A 125 25.08 -2.09 6.17
CA ALA A 125 25.31 -0.68 5.88
C ALA A 125 24.72 -0.30 4.54
N ARG A 126 24.49 1.00 4.35
CA ARG A 126 24.11 1.62 3.07
C ARG A 126 25.06 2.77 2.81
N SER A 127 25.50 2.93 1.56
CA SER A 127 26.28 4.11 1.17
C SER A 127 25.48 5.38 1.43
N THR A 128 26.15 6.38 2.00
CA THR A 128 25.63 7.74 2.18
C THR A 128 26.15 8.69 1.10
N SER A 129 26.89 8.16 0.13
CA SER A 129 27.44 8.94 -0.99
C SER A 129 26.32 9.35 -1.94
N ASN A 130 26.38 10.57 -2.44
CA ASN A 130 25.47 11.02 -3.51
C ASN A 130 25.91 10.53 -4.90
N TRP A 131 27.03 9.84 -5.00
CA TRP A 131 27.64 9.41 -6.27
C TRP A 131 27.46 7.93 -6.55
N GLU A 132 27.25 7.14 -5.50
CA GLU A 132 27.14 5.70 -5.59
C GLU A 132 25.94 5.21 -4.76
N SER A 133 25.22 4.27 -5.28
CA SER A 133 24.14 3.59 -4.55
C SER A 133 24.56 2.15 -4.26
N THR A 134 25.20 1.96 -3.09
CA THR A 134 25.68 0.63 -2.66
C THR A 134 25.12 0.22 -1.32
N LEU A 135 24.99 -1.08 -1.11
CA LEU A 135 24.60 -1.72 0.14
C LEU A 135 25.69 -2.68 0.57
N THR A 136 25.94 -2.78 1.87
CA THR A 136 26.82 -3.82 2.42
C THR A 136 25.97 -4.89 3.08
N ILE A 137 26.21 -6.14 2.74
CA ILE A 137 25.55 -7.31 3.35
C ILE A 137 26.51 -8.08 4.27
N GLY A 138 25.99 -8.65 5.35
CA GLY A 138 26.75 -9.34 6.39
C GLY A 138 27.08 -10.80 6.06
N LYS A 139 27.32 -11.10 4.77
CA LYS A 139 27.83 -12.39 4.28
C LYS A 139 28.76 -12.16 3.11
N GLY A 140 29.73 -13.05 2.96
CA GLY A 140 30.74 -12.97 1.91
C GLY A 140 31.14 -14.35 1.38
N SER A 141 32.38 -14.50 0.95
CA SER A 141 32.91 -15.71 0.33
C SER A 141 32.81 -16.96 1.23
N ALA A 142 32.87 -16.79 2.56
CA ALA A 142 32.66 -17.89 3.50
C ALA A 142 31.24 -18.51 3.41
N ALA A 143 30.26 -17.74 2.90
CA ALA A 143 28.89 -18.19 2.67
C ALA A 143 28.61 -18.57 1.19
N GLY A 144 29.66 -18.65 0.36
CA GLY A 144 29.53 -18.99 -1.05
C GLY A 144 29.17 -17.83 -1.96
N ILE A 145 29.19 -16.58 -1.46
CA ILE A 145 28.88 -15.39 -2.26
C ILE A 145 30.10 -15.03 -3.13
N ALA A 146 29.84 -14.76 -4.39
CA ALA A 146 30.83 -14.35 -5.37
C ALA A 146 30.50 -12.99 -5.98
N VAL A 147 31.48 -12.36 -6.62
CA VAL A 147 31.27 -11.17 -7.46
C VAL A 147 30.38 -11.55 -8.61
N ASP A 148 29.50 -10.62 -9.03
CA ASP A 148 28.47 -10.78 -10.05
C ASP A 148 27.25 -11.64 -9.61
N ASP A 149 27.18 -12.09 -8.35
CA ASP A 149 25.96 -12.70 -7.83
C ASP A 149 24.84 -11.67 -7.74
N CYS A 150 23.64 -12.07 -8.18
CA CYS A 150 22.44 -11.24 -8.11
C CYS A 150 21.86 -11.22 -6.70
N VAL A 151 21.49 -10.04 -6.24
CA VAL A 151 20.81 -9.82 -4.96
C VAL A 151 19.35 -9.47 -5.23
N VAL A 152 18.46 -10.23 -4.61
CA VAL A 152 17.01 -10.06 -4.73
C VAL A 152 16.39 -9.83 -3.35
N ASP A 153 15.23 -9.19 -3.32
CA ASP A 153 14.42 -9.05 -2.12
C ASP A 153 13.57 -10.34 -1.84
N GLU A 154 12.74 -10.29 -0.82
CA GLU A 154 11.85 -11.40 -0.44
C GLU A 154 10.77 -11.72 -1.50
N TYR A 155 10.48 -10.78 -2.40
CA TYR A 155 9.49 -10.91 -3.48
C TYR A 155 10.13 -11.23 -4.83
N TRP A 156 11.44 -11.53 -4.88
CA TRP A 156 12.19 -11.77 -6.10
C TRP A 156 12.35 -10.55 -7.01
N ASN A 157 12.23 -9.35 -6.46
CA ASN A 157 12.64 -8.16 -7.16
C ASN A 157 14.15 -8.03 -7.09
N LEU A 158 14.76 -7.66 -8.20
CA LEU A 158 16.20 -7.46 -8.30
C LEU A 158 16.59 -6.17 -7.56
N VAL A 159 17.47 -6.30 -6.59
CA VAL A 159 18.02 -5.16 -5.83
C VAL A 159 19.33 -4.66 -6.43
N GLY A 160 20.16 -5.57 -6.90
CA GLY A 160 21.46 -5.23 -7.45
C GLY A 160 22.34 -6.45 -7.70
N VAL A 161 23.62 -6.20 -7.83
CA VAL A 161 24.66 -7.21 -8.07
C VAL A 161 25.81 -7.01 -7.09
N VAL A 162 26.43 -8.10 -6.69
CA VAL A 162 27.61 -8.09 -5.82
C VAL A 162 28.80 -7.53 -6.59
N ALA A 163 29.31 -6.37 -6.16
CA ALA A 163 30.46 -5.70 -6.77
C ALA A 163 31.80 -6.11 -6.12
N GLU A 164 31.79 -6.31 -4.80
CA GLU A 164 32.95 -6.70 -4.03
C GLU A 164 32.59 -7.73 -2.97
N VAL A 165 33.50 -8.66 -2.70
CA VAL A 165 33.31 -9.73 -1.72
C VAL A 165 34.49 -9.79 -0.76
N GLY A 166 34.22 -9.65 0.53
CA GLY A 166 35.13 -10.02 1.61
C GLY A 166 34.82 -11.42 2.14
N GLU A 167 35.49 -11.82 3.21
CA GLU A 167 35.26 -13.12 3.83
C GLU A 167 33.85 -13.24 4.45
N ASN A 168 33.41 -12.21 5.20
CA ASN A 168 32.15 -12.18 5.94
C ASN A 168 31.25 -10.99 5.54
N TRP A 169 31.54 -10.32 4.47
CA TRP A 169 30.76 -9.19 3.95
C TRP A 169 30.83 -9.14 2.42
N ALA A 170 29.89 -8.48 1.81
CA ALA A 170 29.93 -8.15 0.40
C ALA A 170 29.29 -6.78 0.15
N THR A 171 29.81 -6.05 -0.84
CA THR A 171 29.23 -4.79 -1.32
C THR A 171 28.36 -5.08 -2.53
N VAL A 172 27.13 -4.65 -2.47
CA VAL A 172 26.12 -4.77 -3.53
C VAL A 172 25.95 -3.43 -4.19
N ARG A 173 26.17 -3.35 -5.49
CA ARG A 173 25.80 -2.21 -6.32
C ARG A 173 24.32 -2.33 -6.65
N THR A 174 23.53 -1.32 -6.32
CA THR A 174 22.09 -1.35 -6.58
C THR A 174 21.77 -1.07 -8.04
N LEU A 175 20.56 -1.40 -8.48
CA LEU A 175 20.12 -1.14 -9.83
C LEU A 175 20.13 0.34 -10.23
N VAL A 176 19.85 1.21 -9.27
CA VAL A 176 19.76 2.66 -9.49
C VAL A 176 21.12 3.36 -9.51
N ASP A 177 22.20 2.63 -9.25
CA ASP A 177 23.56 3.17 -9.34
C ASP A 177 23.88 3.60 -10.76
N SER A 178 24.53 4.77 -10.92
CA SER A 178 24.84 5.36 -12.23
C SER A 178 25.72 4.49 -13.12
N ASP A 179 26.48 3.57 -12.53
CA ASP A 179 27.37 2.66 -13.24
C ASP A 179 26.68 1.32 -13.58
N THR A 180 25.38 1.22 -13.32
CA THR A 180 24.59 0.02 -13.61
C THR A 180 24.02 0.10 -15.02
N GLU A 181 24.33 -0.91 -15.84
CA GLU A 181 23.73 -1.15 -17.15
C GLU A 181 23.36 -2.63 -17.28
N MET A 182 22.13 -2.93 -17.68
CA MET A 182 21.72 -4.32 -17.87
C MET A 182 20.62 -4.49 -18.93
N GLY A 183 20.58 -5.69 -19.50
CA GLY A 183 19.53 -6.07 -20.45
C GLY A 183 18.20 -6.29 -19.76
N GLY A 184 17.20 -5.50 -20.15
CA GLY A 184 15.81 -5.62 -19.72
C GLY A 184 14.92 -6.21 -20.78
N GLN A 185 13.74 -6.64 -20.37
CA GLN A 185 12.66 -7.11 -21.22
C GLN A 185 11.31 -6.69 -20.65
N LEU A 186 10.43 -6.19 -21.51
CA LEU A 186 9.05 -5.93 -21.15
C LEU A 186 8.28 -7.24 -20.99
N ALA A 187 7.70 -7.49 -19.84
CA ALA A 187 6.99 -8.74 -19.56
C ALA A 187 5.77 -8.93 -20.47
N ARG A 188 5.06 -7.85 -20.82
CA ARG A 188 3.85 -7.89 -21.65
C ARG A 188 4.14 -8.16 -23.12
N THR A 189 5.11 -7.48 -23.71
CA THR A 189 5.37 -7.53 -25.17
C THR A 189 6.57 -8.39 -25.55
N GLY A 190 7.40 -8.76 -24.57
CA GLY A 190 8.67 -9.43 -24.82
C GLY A 190 9.75 -8.51 -25.44
N GLY A 191 9.45 -7.21 -25.57
CA GLY A 191 10.37 -6.23 -26.15
C GLY A 191 11.64 -6.11 -25.34
N ALA A 192 12.80 -6.20 -26.04
CA ALA A 192 14.10 -5.99 -25.39
C ALA A 192 14.35 -4.50 -25.16
N ALA A 193 15.02 -4.20 -24.05
CA ALA A 193 15.41 -2.86 -23.66
C ALA A 193 16.73 -2.91 -22.87
N ILE A 194 17.32 -1.77 -22.63
CA ILE A 194 18.46 -1.61 -21.71
C ILE A 194 17.98 -0.78 -20.52
N LEU A 195 18.27 -1.26 -19.34
CA LEU A 195 18.09 -0.56 -18.07
C LEU A 195 19.41 0.11 -17.71
N GLU A 196 19.37 1.41 -17.52
CA GLU A 196 20.54 2.21 -17.18
C GLU A 196 20.28 3.01 -15.91
N GLY A 197 21.24 2.98 -14.98
CA GLY A 197 21.26 3.90 -13.86
C GLY A 197 21.52 5.32 -14.33
N ASP A 198 20.97 6.29 -13.61
CA ASP A 198 21.19 7.70 -13.89
C ASP A 198 21.38 8.48 -12.61
N PHE A 199 22.43 9.30 -12.56
CA PHE A 199 22.76 10.08 -11.38
C PHE A 199 21.62 10.99 -10.90
N ALA A 200 20.87 11.60 -11.82
CA ALA A 200 19.77 12.48 -11.46
C ALA A 200 18.56 11.72 -10.93
N LEU A 201 18.36 10.48 -11.38
CA LEU A 201 17.23 9.63 -11.01
C LEU A 201 17.52 8.70 -9.83
N MET A 202 18.81 8.46 -9.53
CA MET A 202 19.25 7.57 -8.45
C MET A 202 18.64 7.94 -7.10
N GLY A 203 18.55 9.25 -6.78
CA GLY A 203 17.97 9.75 -5.54
C GLY A 203 16.46 9.49 -5.41
N GLU A 204 15.78 9.31 -6.53
CA GLU A 204 14.33 9.02 -6.61
C GLU A 204 14.05 7.51 -6.71
N GLY A 205 15.09 6.67 -6.78
CA GLY A 205 14.94 5.24 -6.94
C GLY A 205 14.51 4.82 -8.35
N ARG A 206 14.81 5.61 -9.36
CA ARG A 206 14.38 5.43 -10.75
C ARG A 206 15.53 5.06 -11.66
N LEU A 207 15.20 4.35 -12.74
CA LEU A 207 16.12 3.94 -13.82
C LEU A 207 15.65 4.48 -15.15
N LYS A 208 16.58 4.61 -16.09
CA LYS A 208 16.26 4.83 -17.51
C LYS A 208 16.04 3.50 -18.21
N LEU A 209 15.02 3.47 -19.06
CA LEU A 209 14.81 2.39 -20.02
C LEU A 209 15.11 2.91 -21.42
N THR A 210 16.14 2.38 -22.06
CA THR A 210 16.65 2.84 -23.34
C THR A 210 16.65 1.71 -24.38
N TYR A 211 17.02 2.03 -25.62
CA TYR A 211 17.14 1.07 -26.73
C TYR A 211 15.88 0.23 -27.01
N LEU A 212 14.72 0.86 -26.86
CA LEU A 212 13.46 0.21 -27.23
C LEU A 212 13.27 0.21 -28.74
N PRO A 213 12.76 -0.91 -29.32
CA PRO A 213 12.36 -0.92 -30.72
C PRO A 213 11.32 0.19 -31.02
N GLU A 214 11.40 0.78 -32.23
CA GLU A 214 10.52 1.88 -32.66
C GLU A 214 9.02 1.55 -32.54
N ASN A 215 8.65 0.28 -32.64
CA ASN A 215 7.27 -0.21 -32.54
C ASN A 215 6.90 -0.72 -31.16
N SER A 216 7.70 -0.45 -30.12
CA SER A 216 7.34 -0.88 -28.76
C SER A 216 6.19 -0.05 -28.23
N GLU A 217 5.04 -0.69 -28.05
CA GLU A 217 3.90 -0.13 -27.35
C GLU A 217 4.18 -0.18 -25.84
N LEU A 218 4.78 0.86 -25.32
CA LEU A 218 5.05 0.99 -23.90
C LEU A 218 3.94 1.79 -23.23
N ILE A 219 3.46 1.28 -22.11
CA ILE A 219 2.48 1.96 -21.27
C ILE A 219 2.96 2.04 -19.83
N ALA A 220 2.55 3.10 -19.13
CA ALA A 220 2.79 3.21 -17.69
C ALA A 220 2.17 2.01 -16.97
N GLY A 221 2.91 1.42 -16.03
CA GLY A 221 2.55 0.20 -15.34
C GLY A 221 3.08 -1.09 -15.97
N ASP A 222 3.70 -1.06 -17.16
CA ASP A 222 4.34 -2.25 -17.74
C ASP A 222 5.44 -2.77 -16.82
N LEU A 223 5.43 -4.08 -16.57
CA LEU A 223 6.45 -4.75 -15.78
C LEU A 223 7.71 -4.95 -16.61
N VAL A 224 8.85 -4.61 -16.04
CA VAL A 224 10.17 -4.80 -16.63
C VAL A 224 10.93 -5.87 -15.87
N THR A 225 11.45 -6.85 -16.61
CA THR A 225 12.24 -7.95 -16.06
C THR A 225 13.61 -8.01 -16.72
N THR A 226 14.55 -8.70 -16.09
CA THR A 226 15.85 -8.99 -16.69
C THR A 226 15.71 -9.89 -17.91
N SER A 227 16.47 -9.60 -18.97
CA SER A 227 16.42 -10.38 -20.21
C SER A 227 17.26 -11.66 -20.19
N GLY A 228 18.16 -11.81 -19.22
CA GLY A 228 19.14 -12.90 -19.18
C GLY A 228 20.28 -12.77 -20.20
N ARG A 229 20.29 -11.70 -20.98
CA ARG A 229 21.36 -11.41 -21.93
C ARG A 229 22.52 -10.71 -21.23
N GLY A 230 23.75 -11.15 -21.50
CA GLY A 230 24.96 -10.60 -20.84
C GLY A 230 25.55 -11.52 -19.78
N GLY A 231 24.83 -12.56 -19.32
CA GLY A 231 25.41 -13.63 -18.49
C GLY A 231 25.49 -13.35 -16.98
N VAL A 232 25.35 -12.10 -16.54
CA VAL A 232 25.39 -11.70 -15.12
C VAL A 232 24.01 -11.89 -14.48
N TYR A 233 22.96 -11.43 -15.12
CA TYR A 233 21.61 -11.45 -14.58
C TYR A 233 20.79 -12.62 -15.14
N PRO A 234 20.23 -13.49 -14.31
CA PRO A 234 19.28 -14.50 -14.78
C PRO A 234 18.04 -13.84 -15.40
N ALA A 235 17.46 -14.44 -16.43
CA ALA A 235 16.29 -13.89 -17.10
C ALA A 235 15.04 -13.97 -16.22
N GLY A 236 14.26 -12.89 -16.16
CA GLY A 236 12.93 -12.85 -15.54
C GLY A 236 12.90 -12.41 -14.08
N LEU A 237 13.99 -11.88 -13.55
CA LEU A 237 13.95 -11.13 -12.29
C LEU A 237 13.23 -9.80 -12.51
N VAL A 238 12.37 -9.41 -11.60
CA VAL A 238 11.64 -8.14 -11.68
C VAL A 238 12.60 -7.00 -11.38
N ALA A 239 12.74 -6.05 -12.31
CA ALA A 239 13.55 -4.85 -12.12
C ALA A 239 12.71 -3.65 -11.68
N GLY A 240 11.44 -3.59 -12.06
CA GLY A 240 10.52 -2.51 -11.70
C GLY A 240 9.36 -2.39 -12.67
N HIS A 241 8.64 -1.27 -12.57
CA HIS A 241 7.52 -0.94 -13.43
C HIS A 241 7.79 0.37 -14.17
N VAL A 242 7.29 0.49 -15.39
CA VAL A 242 7.35 1.75 -16.15
C VAL A 242 6.48 2.79 -15.48
N GLU A 243 7.07 3.87 -14.99
CA GLU A 243 6.34 4.96 -14.35
C GLU A 243 5.89 6.00 -15.39
N GLU A 244 6.82 6.44 -16.23
CA GLU A 244 6.57 7.50 -17.20
C GLU A 244 7.24 7.20 -18.53
N VAL A 245 6.57 7.56 -19.63
CA VAL A 245 7.09 7.42 -20.98
C VAL A 245 7.41 8.80 -21.53
N LEU A 246 8.69 9.14 -21.57
CA LEU A 246 9.17 10.42 -22.13
C LEU A 246 9.48 10.25 -23.61
N SER A 247 8.83 11.04 -24.46
CA SER A 247 9.12 11.12 -25.89
C SER A 247 9.98 12.35 -26.16
N LEU A 248 11.25 12.15 -26.46
CA LEU A 248 12.10 13.22 -26.97
C LEU A 248 11.80 13.41 -28.46
N ILE A 249 10.93 14.34 -28.79
CA ILE A 249 10.77 14.85 -30.14
C ILE A 249 11.78 15.98 -30.28
N HIS A 250 13.03 15.70 -30.66
CA HIS A 250 13.88 16.60 -31.45
C HIS A 250 15.19 15.96 -31.82
N ILE A 251 15.39 15.87 -33.14
CA ILE A 251 16.65 15.85 -33.92
C ILE A 251 17.51 14.61 -33.80
N SER A 252 17.47 13.83 -34.86
CA SER A 252 18.46 12.88 -35.43
C SER A 252 18.72 11.51 -34.80
N GLU A 253 18.13 11.13 -33.68
CA GLU A 253 18.01 9.70 -33.28
C GLU A 253 16.80 9.51 -32.36
N PRO A 254 15.90 8.52 -32.59
CA PRO A 254 14.76 8.31 -31.73
C PRO A 254 15.15 7.53 -30.48
N THR A 255 15.76 8.22 -29.52
CA THR A 255 15.99 7.65 -28.19
C THR A 255 14.79 7.97 -27.33
N ARG A 256 13.94 6.99 -27.06
CA ARG A 256 12.88 7.11 -26.05
C ARG A 256 13.49 6.86 -24.68
N LEU A 257 13.57 7.90 -23.87
CA LEU A 257 13.93 7.79 -22.45
C LEU A 257 12.69 7.43 -21.63
N GLN A 258 12.84 6.50 -20.71
CA GLN A 258 11.74 6.06 -19.86
C GLN A 258 12.26 5.80 -18.45
N LEU A 259 11.45 6.18 -17.47
CA LEU A 259 11.75 6.04 -16.07
C LEU A 259 11.06 4.80 -15.50
N ILE A 260 11.77 4.08 -14.65
CA ILE A 260 11.28 2.87 -13.96
C ILE A 260 11.49 3.07 -12.47
N SER A 261 10.51 2.81 -11.67
CA SER A 261 10.53 2.80 -10.21
C SER A 261 10.25 1.41 -9.64
#